data_eb2587ec38622d23ecfb3e544a2aab59
#
_entry.id   eb2587ec38622d23ecfb3e544a2aab59
#
_cell.length_a   1.000
_cell.length_b   1.000
_cell.length_c   1.000
_cell.angle_alpha   90.00
_cell.angle_beta   90.00
_cell.angle_gamma   90.00
#
_symmetry.space_group_name_H-M   'P 1'
#
loop_
_entity.id
_entity.type
_entity.pdbx_description
1 polymer ?
#
loop_
_entity_poly.entity_id
_entity_poly.type
_entity_poly.pdbx_seq_one_letter_code
_entity_poly.pdbx_strand_id
1 'polypeptide(L)'
;MKTKKQSRVFSVLLVMVTAISLLSGCGEKSAEKEDAETITVYLWSTNLYEKYAPYIQEQLPDINIEFVVGNNDLDFYMFLKEHGGLPDIITCCRFSLHDARPLKDSLMDLSTSNVAGAVYDTYLNSFMNEDGSVNWLPVCADAHGFVVNKDLFEKYDIPLPTDYESFASACQAFDKVGIRGFTADYYYDYTCMETLQGLSASELSSADGRKWRTTYSDPDNTEREGLDSTVWPQAFERMDRFIRDTGLSRDDLSMNYDDIVEMFQSGKLAMYFGSSAGVKMFQDQGINTTFLP
;
A
#
# COMPACT_ATOMS: atom_id res chain seq x y z
N MET A 1 15.62 22.44 39.99
CA MET A 1 14.20 22.41 40.40
C MET A 1 13.27 21.94 39.28
N LYS A 2 13.57 20.80 38.60
CA LYS A 2 12.75 20.28 37.47
C LYS A 2 12.35 18.80 37.60
N THR A 3 12.58 18.13 38.70
CA THR A 3 12.37 16.68 38.90
C THR A 3 11.10 16.27 39.64
N LYS A 4 10.32 17.22 40.16
CA LYS A 4 9.08 16.91 40.92
C LYS A 4 7.78 16.87 40.07
N LYS A 5 7.80 17.33 38.83
CA LYS A 5 6.58 17.39 37.98
C LYS A 5 6.36 16.12 37.14
N GLN A 6 7.42 15.39 36.81
CA GLN A 6 7.31 14.13 36.04
C GLN A 6 6.81 12.94 36.89
N SER A 7 7.13 12.91 38.17
CA SER A 7 6.68 11.84 39.09
C SER A 7 5.17 11.85 39.37
N ARG A 8 4.51 13.00 39.28
CA ARG A 8 3.05 13.09 39.50
C ARG A 8 2.20 12.67 38.28
N VAL A 9 2.73 12.80 37.08
CA VAL A 9 2.02 12.37 35.84
C VAL A 9 2.05 10.84 35.74
N PHE A 10 3.17 10.20 36.11
CA PHE A 10 3.29 8.74 36.13
C PHE A 10 2.38 8.08 37.18
N SER A 11 2.23 8.71 38.36
CA SER A 11 1.35 8.18 39.40
C SER A 11 -0.14 8.31 39.07
N VAL A 12 -0.56 9.31 38.29
CA VAL A 12 -1.95 9.48 37.86
C VAL A 12 -2.31 8.49 36.73
N LEU A 13 -1.37 8.17 35.83
CA LEU A 13 -1.60 7.15 34.79
C LEU A 13 -1.72 5.73 35.42
N LEU A 14 -0.92 5.42 36.42
CA LEU A 14 -0.97 4.10 37.05
C LEU A 14 -2.27 3.90 37.85
N VAL A 15 -2.84 4.96 38.43
CA VAL A 15 -4.13 4.90 39.16
C VAL A 15 -5.33 4.83 38.25
N MET A 16 -5.24 5.37 37.02
CA MET A 16 -6.34 5.21 36.00
C MET A 16 -6.40 3.79 35.43
N VAL A 17 -5.29 3.10 35.27
CA VAL A 17 -5.29 1.70 34.78
C VAL A 17 -5.86 0.75 35.85
N THR A 18 -5.67 1.01 37.13
CA THR A 18 -6.26 0.18 38.19
C THR A 18 -7.72 0.51 38.53
N ALA A 19 -8.23 1.67 38.12
CA ALA A 19 -9.64 2.05 38.40
C ALA A 19 -10.60 1.51 37.31
N ILE A 20 -10.11 1.17 36.13
CA ILE A 20 -10.93 0.57 35.02
C ILE A 20 -11.23 -0.90 35.31
N SER A 21 -10.41 -1.59 36.11
CA SER A 21 -10.62 -3.00 36.47
C SER A 21 -11.69 -3.25 37.54
N LEU A 22 -12.32 -2.21 38.11
CA LEU A 22 -13.31 -2.36 39.20
C LEU A 22 -14.77 -1.99 38.82
N LEU A 23 -15.06 -1.71 37.53
CA LEU A 23 -16.40 -1.37 37.05
C LEU A 23 -17.05 -2.45 36.17
N SER A 24 -16.50 -3.66 36.15
CA SER A 24 -17.14 -4.80 35.45
C SER A 24 -18.07 -5.54 36.43
N GLY A 25 -19.23 -4.96 36.64
CA GLY A 25 -20.29 -5.55 37.42
C GLY A 25 -21.56 -5.74 36.58
N CYS A 26 -21.96 -7.01 36.37
CA CYS A 26 -23.24 -7.47 35.86
C CYS A 26 -23.58 -7.19 34.39
N GLY A 27 -23.04 -7.99 33.49
CA GLY A 27 -23.62 -8.40 32.23
C GLY A 27 -23.43 -9.92 32.09
N GLU A 28 -24.38 -10.63 31.56
CA GLU A 28 -24.41 -12.10 31.45
C GLU A 28 -23.03 -12.66 31.07
N LYS A 29 -22.53 -13.54 31.93
CA LYS A 29 -21.33 -14.34 31.65
C LYS A 29 -21.65 -15.24 30.45
N SER A 30 -21.22 -14.87 29.27
CA SER A 30 -20.85 -15.85 28.27
C SER A 30 -19.79 -16.75 28.91
N ALA A 31 -20.02 -18.06 28.91
CA ALA A 31 -19.07 -19.01 29.49
C ALA A 31 -17.67 -18.74 28.90
N GLU A 32 -16.75 -18.28 29.72
CA GLU A 32 -15.31 -18.26 29.40
C GLU A 32 -14.98 -19.74 29.09
N LYS A 33 -14.55 -19.97 27.83
CA LYS A 33 -13.91 -21.23 27.44
C LYS A 33 -12.57 -21.25 28.20
N GLU A 34 -12.54 -21.89 29.38
CA GLU A 34 -11.30 -22.19 30.07
C GLU A 34 -10.43 -23.05 29.14
N ASP A 35 -9.19 -22.64 28.87
CA ASP A 35 -8.11 -23.32 28.12
C ASP A 35 -8.11 -23.24 26.59
N ALA A 36 -8.82 -22.37 25.92
CA ALA A 36 -8.57 -22.11 24.50
C ALA A 36 -7.35 -21.20 24.33
N GLU A 37 -6.32 -21.69 23.63
CA GLU A 37 -5.17 -20.90 23.23
C GLU A 37 -5.64 -19.67 22.43
N THR A 38 -5.20 -18.48 22.83
CA THR A 38 -5.56 -17.23 22.13
C THR A 38 -4.54 -16.97 21.02
N ILE A 39 -4.99 -16.80 19.79
CA ILE A 39 -4.15 -16.39 18.67
C ILE A 39 -4.22 -14.87 18.53
N THR A 40 -3.08 -14.22 18.59
CA THR A 40 -2.95 -12.78 18.37
C THR A 40 -2.72 -12.47 16.89
N VAL A 41 -3.59 -11.63 16.29
CA VAL A 41 -3.51 -11.22 14.89
C VAL A 41 -3.29 -9.72 14.79
N TYR A 42 -2.15 -9.33 14.25
CA TYR A 42 -1.83 -7.94 13.99
C TYR A 42 -2.28 -7.51 12.61
N LEU A 43 -3.13 -6.49 12.57
CA LEU A 43 -3.61 -5.85 11.34
C LEU A 43 -3.00 -4.45 11.22
N TRP A 44 -2.31 -4.20 10.11
CA TRP A 44 -1.55 -2.95 9.93
C TRP A 44 -2.41 -1.70 9.74
N SER A 45 -3.74 -1.84 9.57
CA SER A 45 -4.64 -0.69 9.48
C SER A 45 -6.01 -0.96 10.08
N THR A 46 -6.67 0.11 10.53
CA THR A 46 -8.06 0.07 11.01
C THR A 46 -9.02 -0.40 9.93
N ASN A 47 -8.81 -0.03 8.68
CA ASN A 47 -9.60 -0.48 7.53
C ASN A 47 -9.59 -2.02 7.38
N LEU A 48 -8.43 -2.64 7.56
CA LEU A 48 -8.34 -4.12 7.54
C LEU A 48 -9.09 -4.72 8.73
N TYR A 49 -8.95 -4.13 9.91
CA TYR A 49 -9.65 -4.60 11.09
C TYR A 49 -11.17 -4.56 10.90
N GLU A 50 -11.72 -3.42 10.52
CA GLU A 50 -13.17 -3.25 10.31
C GLU A 50 -13.74 -4.22 9.27
N LYS A 51 -12.95 -4.52 8.24
CA LYS A 51 -13.38 -5.35 7.12
C LYS A 51 -13.18 -6.85 7.38
N TYR A 52 -12.06 -7.26 7.96
CA TYR A 52 -11.68 -8.67 8.03
C TYR A 52 -11.92 -9.30 9.40
N ALA A 53 -11.79 -8.56 10.51
CA ALA A 53 -11.93 -9.15 11.83
C ALA A 53 -13.33 -9.80 12.07
N PRO A 54 -14.45 -9.13 11.73
CA PRO A 54 -15.77 -9.77 11.86
C PRO A 54 -15.92 -11.03 11.01
N TYR A 55 -15.41 -11.00 9.78
CA TYR A 55 -15.45 -12.14 8.88
C TYR A 55 -14.61 -13.32 9.40
N ILE A 56 -13.40 -13.07 9.88
CA ILE A 56 -12.53 -14.09 10.44
C ILE A 56 -13.18 -14.73 11.68
N GLN A 57 -13.75 -13.93 12.58
CA GLN A 57 -14.46 -14.42 13.76
C GLN A 57 -15.67 -15.29 13.41
N GLU A 58 -16.41 -14.91 12.37
CA GLU A 58 -17.54 -15.71 11.86
C GLU A 58 -17.10 -17.06 11.29
N GLN A 59 -15.98 -17.09 10.55
CA GLN A 59 -15.45 -18.30 9.93
C GLN A 59 -14.77 -19.23 10.94
N LEU A 60 -14.24 -18.69 12.04
CA LEU A 60 -13.46 -19.40 13.05
C LEU A 60 -14.06 -19.22 14.46
N PRO A 61 -15.34 -19.62 14.70
CA PRO A 61 -16.04 -19.33 15.94
C PRO A 61 -15.46 -20.09 17.15
N ASP A 62 -14.70 -21.15 16.91
CA ASP A 62 -14.10 -22.00 17.93
C ASP A 62 -12.67 -21.60 18.32
N ILE A 63 -12.09 -20.63 17.62
CA ILE A 63 -10.76 -20.11 17.90
C ILE A 63 -10.91 -18.78 18.63
N ASN A 64 -10.20 -18.63 19.75
CA ASN A 64 -10.10 -17.34 20.43
C ASN A 64 -9.07 -16.47 19.73
N ILE A 65 -9.49 -15.38 19.08
CA ILE A 65 -8.63 -14.50 18.31
C ILE A 65 -8.67 -13.11 18.93
N GLU A 66 -7.49 -12.60 19.29
CA GLU A 66 -7.27 -11.22 19.71
C GLU A 66 -6.69 -10.43 18.54
N PHE A 67 -7.41 -9.39 18.10
CA PHE A 67 -6.94 -8.50 17.04
C PHE A 67 -6.23 -7.26 17.62
N VAL A 68 -5.03 -7.01 17.13
CA VAL A 68 -4.25 -5.81 17.44
C VAL A 68 -4.15 -4.96 16.18
N VAL A 69 -4.51 -3.69 16.27
CA VAL A 69 -4.41 -2.76 15.14
C VAL A 69 -3.25 -1.79 15.37
N GLY A 70 -2.44 -1.60 14.36
CA GLY A 70 -1.27 -0.72 14.42
C GLY A 70 -1.02 -0.01 13.09
N ASN A 71 0.24 0.11 12.73
CA ASN A 71 0.68 0.76 11.51
C ASN A 71 1.53 -0.21 10.64
N ASN A 72 1.88 0.24 9.44
CA ASN A 72 2.73 -0.50 8.52
C ASN A 72 4.17 0.08 8.52
N ASP A 73 4.77 0.21 9.68
CA ASP A 73 6.12 0.70 9.85
C ASP A 73 7.05 -0.44 10.26
N LEU A 74 8.12 -0.68 9.50
CA LEU A 74 9.08 -1.74 9.79
C LEU A 74 9.74 -1.55 11.16
N ASP A 75 10.08 -0.32 11.53
CA ASP A 75 10.66 0.00 12.83
C ASP A 75 9.72 -0.40 13.97
N PHE A 76 8.41 -0.31 13.76
CA PHE A 76 7.42 -0.77 14.72
C PHE A 76 7.44 -2.30 14.89
N TYR A 77 7.54 -3.07 13.80
CA TYR A 77 7.67 -4.54 13.91
C TYR A 77 8.99 -4.94 14.56
N MET A 78 10.07 -4.22 14.31
CA MET A 78 11.34 -4.44 14.98
C MET A 78 11.23 -4.12 16.48
N PHE A 79 10.55 -3.04 16.83
CA PHE A 79 10.25 -2.70 18.22
C PHE A 79 9.46 -3.82 18.93
N LEU A 80 8.41 -4.35 18.31
CA LEU A 80 7.64 -5.48 18.87
C LEU A 80 8.52 -6.71 19.09
N LYS A 81 9.35 -7.07 18.10
CA LYS A 81 10.30 -8.19 18.19
C LYS A 81 11.22 -8.07 19.39
N GLU A 82 11.71 -6.86 19.70
CA GLU A 82 12.68 -6.60 20.75
C GLU A 82 12.05 -6.48 22.15
N HIS A 83 10.78 -6.09 22.25
CA HIS A 83 10.17 -5.68 23.53
C HIS A 83 8.99 -6.53 24.01
N GLY A 84 8.66 -7.60 23.39
CA GLY A 84 7.56 -8.44 23.86
C GLY A 84 7.23 -9.60 22.92
N GLY A 85 7.87 -9.63 21.78
CA GLY A 85 7.61 -10.60 20.74
C GLY A 85 6.61 -10.09 19.72
N LEU A 86 6.66 -10.71 18.54
CA LEU A 86 5.67 -10.49 17.48
C LEU A 86 4.36 -11.18 17.85
N PRO A 87 3.19 -10.66 17.44
CA PRO A 87 1.95 -11.41 17.41
C PRO A 87 2.07 -12.70 16.61
N ASP A 88 1.19 -13.68 16.86
CA ASP A 88 1.23 -14.99 16.20
C ASP A 88 1.06 -14.87 14.69
N ILE A 89 0.23 -13.94 14.26
CA ILE A 89 0.05 -13.60 12.84
C ILE A 89 0.25 -12.10 12.67
N ILE A 90 1.10 -11.72 11.73
CA ILE A 90 1.32 -10.31 11.39
C ILE A 90 0.97 -10.04 9.93
N THR A 91 0.37 -8.90 9.66
CA THR A 91 0.11 -8.41 8.31
C THR A 91 0.93 -7.17 8.02
N CYS A 92 1.30 -6.97 6.78
CA CYS A 92 1.99 -5.76 6.34
C CYS A 92 1.54 -5.34 4.95
N CYS A 93 1.90 -4.12 4.56
CA CYS A 93 1.73 -3.60 3.22
C CYS A 93 3.10 -3.10 2.71
N ARG A 94 3.44 -3.48 1.49
CA ARG A 94 4.59 -2.91 0.76
C ARG A 94 5.98 -3.14 1.35
N PHE A 95 6.19 -4.17 2.16
CA PHE A 95 7.55 -4.54 2.52
C PHE A 95 8.21 -5.29 1.37
N SER A 96 9.40 -4.86 0.98
CA SER A 96 10.27 -5.69 0.15
C SER A 96 10.88 -6.82 1.00
N LEU A 97 11.28 -7.93 0.37
CA LEU A 97 12.02 -8.99 1.09
C LEU A 97 13.30 -8.46 1.72
N HIS A 98 13.95 -7.49 1.07
CA HIS A 98 15.15 -6.86 1.60
C HIS A 98 14.87 -6.14 2.92
N ASP A 99 13.82 -5.33 2.98
CA ASP A 99 13.45 -4.59 4.18
C ASP A 99 12.97 -5.52 5.30
N ALA A 100 12.24 -6.58 4.95
CA ALA A 100 11.73 -7.57 5.90
C ALA A 100 12.78 -8.58 6.39
N ARG A 101 13.99 -8.59 5.81
CA ARG A 101 15.08 -9.52 6.17
C ARG A 101 15.38 -9.58 7.68
N PRO A 102 15.39 -8.48 8.44
CA PRO A 102 15.61 -8.53 9.89
C PRO A 102 14.56 -9.32 10.68
N LEU A 103 13.37 -9.52 10.10
CA LEU A 103 12.29 -10.30 10.74
C LEU A 103 12.35 -11.79 10.40
N LYS A 104 13.12 -12.20 9.37
CA LYS A 104 13.12 -13.56 8.82
C LYS A 104 13.24 -14.65 9.90
N ASP A 105 14.20 -14.53 10.80
CA ASP A 105 14.47 -15.54 11.84
C ASP A 105 13.39 -15.62 12.92
N SER A 106 12.45 -14.68 12.94
CA SER A 106 11.32 -14.63 13.87
C SER A 106 10.01 -15.11 13.24
N LEU A 107 10.03 -15.44 11.96
CA LEU A 107 8.86 -15.84 11.19
C LEU A 107 8.98 -17.31 10.77
N MET A 108 7.85 -18.01 10.76
CA MET A 108 7.77 -19.38 10.28
C MET A 108 8.07 -19.46 8.79
N ASP A 109 8.74 -20.53 8.37
CA ASP A 109 8.81 -20.90 6.95
C ASP A 109 7.49 -21.55 6.51
N LEU A 110 6.80 -20.87 5.60
CA LEU A 110 5.52 -21.26 5.05
C LEU A 110 5.64 -21.97 3.69
N SER A 111 6.86 -22.18 3.16
CA SER A 111 7.09 -22.68 1.79
C SER A 111 6.41 -24.02 1.51
N THR A 112 6.22 -24.86 2.53
CA THR A 112 5.56 -26.17 2.42
C THR A 112 4.13 -26.20 2.97
N SER A 113 3.57 -25.03 3.33
CA SER A 113 2.22 -24.94 3.87
C SER A 113 1.16 -25.09 2.77
N ASN A 114 -0.03 -25.58 3.16
CA ASN A 114 -1.15 -25.64 2.23
C ASN A 114 -1.56 -24.25 1.72
N VAL A 115 -1.33 -23.21 2.51
CA VAL A 115 -1.66 -21.82 2.13
C VAL A 115 -0.72 -21.34 1.03
N ALA A 116 0.58 -21.65 1.12
CA ALA A 116 1.53 -21.34 0.04
C ALA A 116 1.15 -22.04 -1.27
N GLY A 117 0.69 -23.29 -1.19
CA GLY A 117 0.20 -24.04 -2.36
C GLY A 117 -1.05 -23.47 -3.03
N ALA A 118 -1.76 -22.54 -2.38
CA ALA A 118 -2.89 -21.82 -2.95
C ALA A 118 -2.51 -20.51 -3.65
N VAL A 119 -1.25 -20.08 -3.53
CA VAL A 119 -0.72 -18.86 -4.16
C VAL A 119 -0.11 -19.20 -5.51
N TYR A 120 -0.37 -18.40 -6.53
CA TYR A 120 0.27 -18.56 -7.84
C TYR A 120 1.80 -18.42 -7.73
N ASP A 121 2.53 -19.30 -8.40
CA ASP A 121 4.01 -19.34 -8.38
C ASP A 121 4.66 -17.99 -8.67
N THR A 122 4.09 -17.22 -9.59
CA THR A 122 4.61 -15.88 -9.95
C THR A 122 4.65 -14.94 -8.74
N TYR A 123 3.62 -14.98 -7.91
CA TYR A 123 3.57 -14.16 -6.69
C TYR A 123 4.39 -14.77 -5.57
N LEU A 124 4.31 -16.09 -5.40
CA LEU A 124 5.07 -16.80 -4.37
C LEU A 124 6.58 -16.60 -4.53
N ASN A 125 7.08 -16.70 -5.76
CA ASN A 125 8.49 -16.49 -6.09
C ASN A 125 8.98 -15.07 -5.75
N SER A 126 8.10 -14.08 -5.74
CA SER A 126 8.45 -12.71 -5.35
C SER A 126 8.71 -12.58 -3.85
N PHE A 127 8.27 -13.56 -3.05
CA PHE A 127 8.45 -13.61 -1.60
C PHE A 127 9.38 -14.74 -1.16
N MET A 128 10.01 -15.43 -2.09
CA MET A 128 10.96 -16.51 -1.81
C MET A 128 12.34 -15.93 -1.46
N ASN A 129 12.87 -16.33 -0.31
CA ASN A 129 14.23 -16.00 0.09
C ASN A 129 15.25 -16.80 -0.74
N GLU A 130 16.52 -16.40 -0.67
CA GLU A 130 17.62 -17.06 -1.38
C GLU A 130 17.80 -18.55 -1.03
N ASP A 131 17.42 -18.93 0.19
CA ASP A 131 17.46 -20.32 0.68
C ASP A 131 16.19 -21.12 0.33
N GLY A 132 15.24 -20.53 -0.40
CA GLY A 132 13.98 -21.15 -0.80
C GLY A 132 12.87 -21.07 0.24
N SER A 133 13.13 -20.53 1.43
CA SER A 133 12.08 -20.31 2.45
C SER A 133 11.14 -19.17 2.07
N VAL A 134 9.90 -19.23 2.54
CA VAL A 134 8.87 -18.19 2.34
C VAL A 134 8.27 -17.82 3.70
N ASN A 135 8.47 -16.59 4.13
CA ASN A 135 7.96 -16.10 5.41
C ASN A 135 6.73 -15.18 5.26
N TRP A 136 6.48 -14.70 4.06
CA TRP A 136 5.38 -13.81 3.74
C TRP A 136 4.56 -14.36 2.59
N LEU A 137 3.24 -14.34 2.75
CA LEU A 137 2.30 -14.77 1.70
C LEU A 137 1.46 -13.57 1.25
N PRO A 138 1.35 -13.32 -0.06
CA PRO A 138 0.45 -12.31 -0.58
C PRO A 138 -1.00 -12.76 -0.40
N VAL A 139 -1.85 -11.90 0.16
CA VAL A 139 -3.29 -12.15 0.33
C VAL A 139 -4.13 -11.47 -0.75
N CYS A 140 -3.60 -10.41 -1.37
CA CYS A 140 -4.23 -9.73 -2.49
C CYS A 140 -3.17 -9.06 -3.36
N ALA A 141 -3.55 -8.76 -4.60
CA ALA A 141 -2.76 -7.94 -5.51
C ALA A 141 -3.59 -6.74 -5.96
N ASP A 142 -2.93 -5.64 -6.17
CA ASP A 142 -3.50 -4.41 -6.69
C ASP A 142 -2.74 -3.99 -7.95
N ALA A 143 -3.44 -3.42 -8.92
CA ALA A 143 -2.83 -2.86 -10.11
C ALA A 143 -2.81 -1.33 -9.98
N HIS A 144 -1.69 -0.71 -10.34
CA HIS A 144 -1.57 0.74 -10.45
C HIS A 144 -1.66 1.16 -11.91
N GLY A 145 -2.42 2.22 -12.16
CA GLY A 145 -2.70 2.74 -13.49
C GLY A 145 -3.63 3.94 -13.39
N PHE A 146 -4.47 4.14 -14.39
CA PHE A 146 -5.34 5.32 -14.45
C PHE A 146 -6.78 4.96 -14.07
N VAL A 147 -7.29 5.57 -13.03
CA VAL A 147 -8.72 5.56 -12.68
C VAL A 147 -9.40 6.68 -13.46
N VAL A 148 -10.45 6.35 -14.21
CA VAL A 148 -11.06 7.21 -15.21
C VAL A 148 -12.53 7.45 -14.91
N ASN A 149 -12.95 8.70 -14.89
CA ASN A 149 -14.35 9.12 -14.75
C ASN A 149 -15.04 9.10 -16.12
N LYS A 150 -15.69 8.00 -16.48
CA LYS A 150 -16.38 7.83 -17.77
C LYS A 150 -17.50 8.82 -18.01
N ASP A 151 -18.20 9.26 -16.95
CA ASP A 151 -19.27 10.24 -17.07
C ASP A 151 -18.76 11.56 -17.65
N LEU A 152 -17.52 11.97 -17.31
CA LEU A 152 -16.90 13.16 -17.90
C LEU A 152 -16.54 12.96 -19.36
N PHE A 153 -16.01 11.80 -19.75
CA PHE A 153 -15.70 11.46 -21.13
C PHE A 153 -16.96 11.49 -22.00
N GLU A 154 -18.04 10.86 -21.53
CA GLU A 154 -19.34 10.88 -22.22
C GLU A 154 -19.93 12.29 -22.29
N LYS A 155 -19.89 13.06 -21.20
CA LYS A 155 -20.45 14.42 -21.13
C LYS A 155 -19.81 15.39 -22.11
N TYR A 156 -18.49 15.27 -22.31
CA TYR A 156 -17.72 16.19 -23.16
C TYR A 156 -17.39 15.63 -24.55
N ASP A 157 -17.94 14.45 -24.90
CA ASP A 157 -17.70 13.76 -26.15
C ASP A 157 -16.19 13.54 -26.44
N ILE A 158 -15.44 13.18 -25.39
CA ILE A 158 -14.01 12.87 -25.45
C ILE A 158 -13.88 11.35 -25.47
N PRO A 159 -13.17 10.74 -26.45
CA PRO A 159 -13.00 9.30 -26.48
C PRO A 159 -12.10 8.81 -25.33
N LEU A 160 -12.39 7.62 -24.79
CA LEU A 160 -11.53 6.97 -23.80
C LEU A 160 -10.16 6.65 -24.42
N PRO A 161 -9.06 6.91 -23.68
CA PRO A 161 -7.72 6.60 -24.15
C PRO A 161 -7.51 5.10 -24.39
N THR A 162 -6.77 4.77 -25.44
CA THR A 162 -6.34 3.39 -25.78
C THR A 162 -4.83 3.26 -25.92
N ASP A 163 -4.13 4.39 -25.92
CA ASP A 163 -2.69 4.51 -26.02
C ASP A 163 -2.23 5.85 -25.41
N TYR A 164 -0.91 6.06 -25.36
CA TYR A 164 -0.33 7.29 -24.80
C TYR A 164 -0.78 8.55 -25.54
N GLU A 165 -0.85 8.52 -26.88
CA GLU A 165 -1.19 9.71 -27.67
C GLU A 165 -2.65 10.13 -27.46
N SER A 166 -3.57 9.18 -27.38
CA SER A 166 -4.98 9.43 -27.06
C SER A 166 -5.15 9.88 -25.61
N PHE A 167 -4.33 9.38 -24.66
CA PHE A 167 -4.31 9.84 -23.29
C PHE A 167 -3.88 11.31 -23.17
N ALA A 168 -2.77 11.68 -23.81
CA ALA A 168 -2.30 13.06 -23.84
C ALA A 168 -3.33 14.00 -24.48
N SER A 169 -3.95 13.54 -25.58
CA SER A 169 -5.02 14.29 -26.27
C SER A 169 -6.25 14.49 -25.39
N ALA A 170 -6.63 13.50 -24.61
CA ALA A 170 -7.75 13.60 -23.66
C ALA A 170 -7.43 14.60 -22.56
N CYS A 171 -6.21 14.60 -21.98
CA CYS A 171 -5.78 15.59 -20.99
C CYS A 171 -5.96 17.01 -21.54
N GLN A 172 -5.44 17.28 -22.72
CA GLN A 172 -5.53 18.60 -23.37
C GLN A 172 -6.98 18.99 -23.72
N ALA A 173 -7.82 18.01 -24.07
CA ALA A 173 -9.25 18.26 -24.37
C ALA A 173 -10.01 18.67 -23.10
N PHE A 174 -9.77 18.03 -21.98
CA PHE A 174 -10.36 18.39 -20.70
C PHE A 174 -9.89 19.74 -20.18
N ASP A 175 -8.62 20.08 -20.31
CA ASP A 175 -8.08 21.39 -19.92
C ASP A 175 -8.79 22.54 -20.69
N LYS A 176 -9.12 22.35 -21.96
CA LYS A 176 -9.85 23.34 -22.77
C LYS A 176 -11.28 23.62 -22.27
N VAL A 177 -11.89 22.68 -21.57
CA VAL A 177 -13.23 22.83 -20.98
C VAL A 177 -13.21 23.11 -19.49
N GLY A 178 -12.02 23.39 -18.94
CA GLY A 178 -11.81 23.76 -17.53
C GLY A 178 -11.91 22.60 -16.55
N ILE A 179 -11.74 21.37 -17.04
CA ILE A 179 -11.64 20.16 -16.21
C ILE A 179 -10.17 19.73 -16.20
N ARG A 180 -9.61 19.41 -15.04
CA ARG A 180 -8.27 18.83 -14.96
C ARG A 180 -8.27 17.47 -15.66
N GLY A 181 -7.46 17.31 -16.70
CA GLY A 181 -7.41 16.06 -17.46
C GLY A 181 -6.80 14.93 -16.63
N PHE A 182 -5.67 15.22 -15.98
CA PHE A 182 -4.93 14.23 -15.21
C PHE A 182 -4.14 14.89 -14.06
N THR A 183 -4.07 14.20 -12.92
CA THR A 183 -3.10 14.41 -11.84
C THR A 183 -3.00 13.16 -10.95
N ALA A 184 -2.27 13.22 -9.84
CA ALA A 184 -2.20 12.19 -8.81
C ALA A 184 -1.85 12.81 -7.45
N ASP A 185 -1.82 12.00 -6.42
CA ASP A 185 -1.44 12.39 -5.06
C ASP A 185 0.08 12.56 -4.91
N TYR A 186 0.65 13.43 -5.73
CA TYR A 186 2.10 13.67 -5.82
C TYR A 186 2.71 14.35 -4.58
N TYR A 187 1.90 14.67 -3.58
CA TYR A 187 2.39 15.01 -2.24
C TYR A 187 3.26 13.87 -1.67
N TYR A 188 2.98 12.64 -2.05
CA TYR A 188 3.74 11.47 -1.62
C TYR A 188 4.81 11.12 -2.65
N ASP A 189 6.05 10.99 -2.17
CA ASP A 189 7.21 10.66 -3.00
C ASP A 189 7.08 9.29 -3.69
N TYR A 190 6.43 8.32 -3.03
CA TYR A 190 6.18 7.01 -3.62
C TYR A 190 5.31 7.08 -4.88
N THR A 191 4.31 7.99 -4.95
CA THR A 191 3.47 8.16 -6.15
C THR A 191 4.30 8.69 -7.33
N CYS A 192 5.25 9.61 -7.07
CA CYS A 192 6.20 10.04 -8.09
C CYS A 192 7.04 8.87 -8.62
N MET A 193 7.53 8.03 -7.72
CA MET A 193 8.35 6.86 -8.07
C MET A 193 7.54 5.81 -8.82
N GLU A 194 6.31 5.51 -8.41
CA GLU A 194 5.42 4.57 -9.10
C GLU A 194 5.06 5.05 -10.50
N THR A 195 4.81 6.35 -10.68
CA THR A 195 4.57 6.95 -12.01
C THR A 195 5.80 6.78 -12.90
N LEU A 196 7.00 7.07 -12.41
CA LEU A 196 8.24 6.88 -13.15
C LEU A 196 8.47 5.39 -13.49
N GLN A 197 8.20 4.48 -12.56
CA GLN A 197 8.33 3.03 -12.78
C GLN A 197 7.35 2.55 -13.86
N GLY A 198 6.10 2.98 -13.83
CA GLY A 198 5.10 2.66 -14.85
C GLY A 198 5.54 3.13 -16.24
N LEU A 199 5.94 4.39 -16.36
CA LEU A 199 6.41 4.99 -17.62
C LEU A 199 7.71 4.35 -18.13
N SER A 200 8.54 3.80 -17.28
CA SER A 200 9.82 3.14 -17.62
C SER A 200 9.74 1.62 -17.64
N ALA A 201 8.55 1.04 -17.51
CA ALA A 201 8.38 -0.41 -17.40
C ALA A 201 8.97 -1.18 -18.60
N SER A 202 8.86 -0.65 -19.82
CA SER A 202 9.42 -1.26 -21.03
C SER A 202 10.94 -1.29 -21.01
N GLU A 203 11.57 -0.18 -20.61
CA GLU A 203 13.03 -0.06 -20.52
C GLU A 203 13.58 -0.95 -19.40
N LEU A 204 12.97 -0.90 -18.22
CA LEU A 204 13.38 -1.70 -17.07
C LEU A 204 13.15 -3.20 -17.26
N SER A 205 12.20 -3.60 -18.13
CA SER A 205 11.92 -4.99 -18.48
C SER A 205 12.73 -5.49 -19.69
N SER A 206 13.46 -4.62 -20.38
CA SER A 206 14.39 -4.99 -21.43
C SER A 206 15.56 -5.86 -20.91
N ALA A 207 16.35 -6.46 -21.80
CA ALA A 207 17.53 -7.20 -21.41
C ALA A 207 18.54 -6.33 -20.63
N ASP A 208 18.77 -5.11 -21.12
CA ASP A 208 19.67 -4.15 -20.48
C ASP A 208 19.12 -3.63 -19.15
N GLY A 209 17.82 -3.37 -19.06
CA GLY A 209 17.17 -2.96 -17.82
C GLY A 209 17.20 -4.06 -16.75
N ARG A 210 16.99 -5.31 -17.12
CA ARG A 210 17.16 -6.45 -16.19
C ARG A 210 18.60 -6.59 -15.72
N LYS A 211 19.57 -6.49 -16.64
CA LYS A 211 20.98 -6.51 -16.30
C LYS A 211 21.32 -5.39 -15.32
N TRP A 212 20.89 -4.16 -15.62
CA TRP A 212 21.11 -3.01 -14.74
C TRP A 212 20.54 -3.25 -13.33
N ARG A 213 19.27 -3.70 -13.20
CA ARG A 213 18.65 -3.97 -11.89
C ARG A 213 19.45 -4.99 -11.08
N THR A 214 19.90 -6.07 -11.70
CA THR A 214 20.70 -7.10 -11.03
C THR A 214 22.03 -6.56 -10.54
N THR A 215 22.75 -5.80 -11.38
CA THR A 215 24.06 -5.25 -11.02
C THR A 215 23.96 -4.10 -10.03
N TYR A 216 22.91 -3.29 -10.11
CA TYR A 216 22.71 -2.16 -9.20
C TYR A 216 22.34 -2.60 -7.78
N SER A 217 21.53 -3.65 -7.64
CA SER A 217 21.11 -4.19 -6.34
C SER A 217 22.16 -5.09 -5.69
N ASP A 218 23.20 -5.49 -6.40
CA ASP A 218 24.30 -6.28 -5.86
C ASP A 218 25.19 -5.41 -4.94
N PRO A 219 25.22 -5.65 -3.63
CA PRO A 219 26.02 -4.87 -2.69
C PRO A 219 27.53 -5.02 -2.91
N ASP A 220 27.97 -6.13 -3.51
CA ASP A 220 29.38 -6.43 -3.77
C ASP A 220 29.85 -5.84 -5.10
N ASN A 221 28.95 -5.33 -5.93
CA ASN A 221 29.29 -4.69 -7.19
C ASN A 221 29.88 -3.30 -6.95
N THR A 222 31.19 -3.19 -7.12
CA THR A 222 31.92 -1.91 -7.00
C THR A 222 31.93 -1.08 -8.30
N GLU A 223 31.53 -1.67 -9.43
CA GLU A 223 31.48 -1.05 -10.76
C GLU A 223 30.03 -0.75 -11.16
N ARG A 224 29.34 0.05 -10.33
CA ARG A 224 27.99 0.49 -10.66
C ARG A 224 28.01 1.47 -11.80
N GLU A 225 27.31 1.15 -12.88
CA GLU A 225 27.09 2.08 -13.97
C GLU A 225 26.24 3.28 -13.48
N GLY A 226 26.64 4.49 -13.89
CA GLY A 226 25.84 5.69 -13.62
C GLY A 226 24.50 5.63 -14.34
N LEU A 227 23.50 6.36 -13.85
CA LEU A 227 22.17 6.37 -14.46
C LEU A 227 22.20 6.88 -15.91
N ASP A 228 23.17 7.74 -16.26
CA ASP A 228 23.39 8.33 -17.58
C ASP A 228 23.88 7.35 -18.65
N SER A 229 24.47 6.23 -18.24
CA SER A 229 25.01 5.17 -19.14
C SER A 229 24.12 3.94 -19.25
N THR A 230 22.89 3.99 -18.75
CA THR A 230 21.96 2.88 -18.66
C THR A 230 20.66 3.14 -19.45
N VAL A 231 19.57 2.45 -19.09
CA VAL A 231 18.23 2.66 -19.65
C VAL A 231 17.52 3.91 -19.10
N TRP A 232 18.05 4.54 -18.05
CA TRP A 232 17.40 5.64 -17.35
C TRP A 232 17.26 6.95 -18.15
N PRO A 233 18.20 7.37 -19.01
CA PRO A 233 17.99 8.54 -19.83
C PRO A 233 16.68 8.53 -20.61
N GLN A 234 16.34 7.37 -21.23
CA GLN A 234 15.10 7.19 -21.97
C GLN A 234 13.85 7.24 -21.05
N ALA A 235 13.96 6.68 -19.85
CA ALA A 235 12.90 6.73 -18.85
C ALA A 235 12.64 8.17 -18.40
N PHE A 236 13.70 8.97 -18.16
CA PHE A 236 13.57 10.37 -17.79
C PHE A 236 13.03 11.25 -18.93
N GLU A 237 13.43 11.00 -20.18
CA GLU A 237 12.88 11.68 -21.35
C GLU A 237 11.37 11.40 -21.49
N ARG A 238 10.95 10.17 -21.22
CA ARG A 238 9.53 9.79 -21.24
C ARG A 238 8.76 10.47 -20.11
N MET A 239 9.32 10.54 -18.91
CA MET A 239 8.71 11.24 -17.78
C MET A 239 8.57 12.73 -18.06
N ASP A 240 9.61 13.38 -18.62
CA ASP A 240 9.58 14.77 -18.99
C ASP A 240 8.52 15.07 -20.07
N ARG A 241 8.40 14.18 -21.06
CA ARG A 241 7.32 14.24 -22.05
C ARG A 241 5.93 14.10 -21.38
N PHE A 242 5.78 13.13 -20.47
CA PHE A 242 4.53 12.91 -19.75
C PHE A 242 4.10 14.15 -18.95
N ILE A 243 5.03 14.77 -18.23
CA ILE A 243 4.77 16.01 -17.48
C ILE A 243 4.25 17.12 -18.40
N ARG A 244 4.88 17.32 -19.56
CA ARG A 244 4.46 18.34 -20.53
C ARG A 244 3.09 18.02 -21.13
N ASP A 245 2.87 16.80 -21.55
CA ASP A 245 1.68 16.40 -22.29
C ASP A 245 0.44 16.34 -21.41
N THR A 246 0.59 16.09 -20.11
CA THR A 246 -0.50 16.06 -19.12
C THR A 246 -0.74 17.40 -18.44
N GLY A 247 0.14 18.39 -18.65
CA GLY A 247 0.05 19.70 -18.00
C GLY A 247 0.37 19.66 -16.49
N LEU A 248 1.08 18.63 -16.01
CA LEU A 248 1.57 18.57 -14.63
C LEU A 248 2.52 19.72 -14.34
N SER A 249 2.44 20.26 -13.14
CA SER A 249 3.22 21.40 -12.68
C SER A 249 3.72 21.19 -11.25
N ARG A 250 4.45 22.15 -10.71
CA ARG A 250 4.90 22.11 -9.32
C ARG A 250 3.75 22.16 -8.31
N ASP A 251 2.62 22.72 -8.69
CA ASP A 251 1.44 22.80 -7.81
C ASP A 251 0.85 21.42 -7.55
N ASP A 252 1.00 20.48 -8.49
CA ASP A 252 0.58 19.09 -8.33
C ASP A 252 1.36 18.36 -7.21
N LEU A 253 2.57 18.79 -6.86
CA LEU A 253 3.35 18.24 -5.75
C LEU A 253 2.75 18.53 -4.37
N SER A 254 1.74 19.36 -4.27
CA SER A 254 0.98 19.61 -3.05
C SER A 254 -0.32 18.79 -2.96
N MET A 255 -0.70 18.11 -4.04
CA MET A 255 -1.93 17.33 -4.11
C MET A 255 -1.80 16.05 -3.30
N ASN A 256 -2.62 15.90 -2.27
CA ASN A 256 -2.71 14.67 -1.48
C ASN A 256 -3.91 13.82 -1.95
N TYR A 257 -4.08 12.64 -1.36
CA TYR A 257 -5.14 11.71 -1.76
C TYR A 257 -6.56 12.29 -1.52
N ASP A 258 -6.77 13.05 -0.46
CA ASP A 258 -8.08 13.64 -0.17
C ASP A 258 -8.44 14.71 -1.22
N ASP A 259 -7.46 15.49 -1.67
CA ASP A 259 -7.64 16.46 -2.77
C ASP A 259 -8.06 15.76 -4.07
N ILE A 260 -7.40 14.62 -4.40
CA ILE A 260 -7.74 13.81 -5.58
C ILE A 260 -9.17 13.29 -5.48
N VAL A 261 -9.54 12.73 -4.32
CA VAL A 261 -10.89 12.20 -4.08
C VAL A 261 -11.93 13.30 -4.25
N GLU A 262 -11.73 14.47 -3.64
CA GLU A 262 -12.65 15.62 -3.75
C GLU A 262 -12.80 16.09 -5.20
N MET A 263 -11.68 16.25 -5.92
CA MET A 263 -11.71 16.68 -7.32
C MET A 263 -12.43 15.68 -8.22
N PHE A 264 -12.17 14.40 -8.03
CA PHE A 264 -12.78 13.34 -8.84
C PHE A 264 -14.29 13.24 -8.56
N GLN A 265 -14.70 13.25 -7.30
CA GLN A 265 -16.11 13.24 -6.89
C GLN A 265 -16.88 14.46 -7.37
N SER A 266 -16.25 15.64 -7.34
CA SER A 266 -16.88 16.89 -7.81
C SER A 266 -16.89 17.04 -9.34
N GLY A 267 -16.34 16.07 -10.09
CA GLY A 267 -16.25 16.12 -11.55
C GLY A 267 -15.27 17.18 -12.08
N LYS A 268 -14.27 17.55 -11.28
CA LYS A 268 -13.20 18.49 -11.66
C LYS A 268 -11.95 17.80 -12.17
N LEU A 269 -11.86 16.48 -12.06
CA LEU A 269 -10.75 15.65 -12.46
C LEU A 269 -11.25 14.48 -13.29
N ALA A 270 -10.70 14.33 -14.50
CA ALA A 270 -11.13 13.28 -15.43
C ALA A 270 -10.43 11.94 -15.18
N MET A 271 -9.14 11.98 -14.88
CA MET A 271 -8.29 10.80 -14.66
C MET A 271 -7.29 11.07 -13.54
N TYR A 272 -6.98 10.04 -12.76
CA TYR A 272 -5.86 10.13 -11.83
C TYR A 272 -5.08 8.82 -11.82
N PHE A 273 -3.78 8.89 -11.50
CA PHE A 273 -2.97 7.69 -11.26
C PHE A 273 -3.27 7.17 -9.86
N GLY A 274 -3.61 5.90 -9.78
CA GLY A 274 -3.95 5.25 -8.52
C GLY A 274 -4.19 3.76 -8.67
N SER A 275 -4.68 3.17 -7.59
CA SER A 275 -4.93 1.75 -7.47
C SER A 275 -6.25 1.33 -8.14
N SER A 276 -6.30 0.11 -8.67
CA SER A 276 -7.52 -0.51 -9.21
C SER A 276 -8.67 -0.59 -8.17
N ALA A 277 -8.36 -0.56 -6.87
CA ALA A 277 -9.34 -0.49 -5.80
C ALA A 277 -10.17 0.82 -5.83
N GLY A 278 -9.59 1.91 -6.33
CA GLY A 278 -10.27 3.19 -6.51
C GLY A 278 -11.49 3.11 -7.42
N VAL A 279 -11.48 2.23 -8.41
CA VAL A 279 -12.63 2.03 -9.31
C VAL A 279 -13.88 1.64 -8.54
N LYS A 280 -13.78 0.60 -7.71
CA LYS A 280 -14.92 0.13 -6.90
C LYS A 280 -15.39 1.19 -5.91
N MET A 281 -14.45 1.88 -5.27
CA MET A 281 -14.78 2.94 -4.30
C MET A 281 -15.66 4.04 -4.93
N PHE A 282 -15.33 4.49 -6.13
CA PHE A 282 -16.12 5.53 -6.81
C PHE A 282 -17.40 5.00 -7.44
N GLN A 283 -17.42 3.75 -7.94
CA GLN A 283 -18.64 3.10 -8.41
C GLN A 283 -19.68 2.96 -7.29
N ASP A 284 -19.26 2.65 -6.08
CA ASP A 284 -20.15 2.59 -4.90
C ASP A 284 -20.76 3.95 -4.54
N GLN A 285 -20.15 5.05 -5.01
CA GLN A 285 -20.65 6.41 -4.88
C GLN A 285 -21.47 6.88 -6.10
N GLY A 286 -21.70 6.00 -7.06
CA GLY A 286 -22.50 6.28 -8.25
C GLY A 286 -21.76 6.95 -9.39
N ILE A 287 -20.42 7.02 -9.36
CA ILE A 287 -19.61 7.56 -10.45
C ILE A 287 -19.22 6.40 -11.39
N ASN A 288 -19.54 6.53 -12.66
CA ASN A 288 -19.18 5.52 -13.66
C ASN A 288 -17.67 5.57 -13.94
N THR A 289 -16.93 4.68 -13.30
CA THR A 289 -15.47 4.61 -13.37
C THR A 289 -14.98 3.36 -14.08
N THR A 290 -13.81 3.47 -14.71
CA THR A 290 -13.05 2.36 -15.27
C THR A 290 -11.56 2.50 -14.93
N PHE A 291 -10.80 1.45 -15.23
CA PHE A 291 -9.37 1.40 -15.02
C PHE A 291 -8.65 1.18 -16.35
N LEU A 292 -7.60 1.95 -16.59
CA LEU A 292 -6.68 1.78 -17.71
C LEU A 292 -5.30 1.45 -17.11
N PRO A 293 -4.73 0.29 -17.48
CA PRO A 293 -3.44 -0.17 -16.91
C PRO A 293 -2.26 0.63 -17.46
#